data_45506adc492c2622e8c7caf8b66911d9
#
_entry.id   45506adc492c2622e8c7caf8b66911d9
#
_cell.length_a   1.000
_cell.length_b   1.000
_cell.length_c   1.000
_cell.angle_alpha   90.00
_cell.angle_beta   90.00
_cell.angle_gamma   90.00
#
_symmetry.space_group_name_H-M   'P 1'
#
loop_
_entity.id
_entity.type
_entity.pdbx_description
1 polymer ?
#
loop_
_entity_poly.entity_id
_entity_poly.type
_entity_poly.pdbx_seq_one_letter_code
_entity_poly.pdbx_strand_id
1 'polypeptide(L)'
;MQIDYCLILAAGFGTRMGVIGQKLPKILWPVFEKSLLELQVAYAKSLGIQKIYINLHYMGNEIFEYCHKLTAFKDVTFLWEEPVILDIGGAIHNLASQKEINYRGKVLILNGDQFFYLRKNELDKILTPLKHHHALLFTYWVNASLGYNALEISEDRYVKGITKNKDLIPDQKVETYTGISIIDLNRLDRVEGVSNFFDSVCPFNKKNIPAVLLENVEYWDFGTVKRYWETMFHIIKTYKNRATHPFLRFLVQEKALKTWKIDLNKLSYHSNTHGVINLNQDAYSDCLGPAILLSGVPEKKNEAVSLYWNGFSEIVR
;
A
#
# COMPACT_ATOMS: atom_id res chain seq x y z
N MET A 1 -5.59 -5.05 -22.78
CA MET A 1 -4.17 -5.48 -22.66
C MET A 1 -4.09 -6.32 -21.39
N GLN A 2 -3.38 -7.45 -21.40
CA GLN A 2 -3.29 -8.33 -20.22
C GLN A 2 -2.07 -7.94 -19.38
N ILE A 3 -2.23 -7.95 -18.06
CA ILE A 3 -1.15 -7.89 -17.07
C ILE A 3 -0.90 -9.32 -16.61
N ASP A 4 0.35 -9.77 -16.70
CA ASP A 4 0.70 -11.19 -16.48
C ASP A 4 1.02 -11.47 -15.02
N TYR A 5 1.64 -10.49 -14.34
CA TYR A 5 2.18 -10.61 -12.99
C TYR A 5 1.77 -9.43 -12.11
N CYS A 6 1.76 -9.66 -10.79
CA CYS A 6 1.75 -8.62 -9.79
C CYS A 6 2.95 -8.81 -8.85
N LEU A 7 3.69 -7.74 -8.56
CA LEU A 7 4.70 -7.70 -7.51
C LEU A 7 4.20 -6.77 -6.40
N ILE A 8 4.04 -7.33 -5.20
CA ILE A 8 3.70 -6.59 -4.00
C ILE A 8 4.99 -6.35 -3.22
N LEU A 9 5.33 -5.08 -2.98
CA LEU A 9 6.57 -4.70 -2.30
C LEU A 9 6.41 -4.79 -0.78
N ALA A 10 7.03 -5.80 -0.18
CA ALA A 10 6.93 -6.11 1.24
C ALA A 10 8.27 -6.13 2.01
N ALA A 11 9.41 -5.98 1.32
CA ALA A 11 10.76 -6.09 1.89
C ALA A 11 11.18 -4.92 2.80
N GLY A 12 10.41 -3.82 2.84
CA GLY A 12 10.79 -2.57 3.51
C GLY A 12 10.88 -2.67 5.03
N PHE A 13 11.84 -1.94 5.63
CA PHE A 13 12.13 -1.93 7.07
C PHE A 13 11.01 -1.41 7.99
N GLY A 14 10.00 -0.74 7.46
CA GLY A 14 8.87 -0.24 8.26
C GLY A 14 9.26 0.81 9.32
N THR A 15 10.39 1.48 9.21
CA THR A 15 10.96 2.39 10.23
C THR A 15 10.03 3.53 10.67
N ARG A 16 9.08 3.91 9.82
CA ARG A 16 8.08 4.95 10.09
C ARG A 16 6.86 4.46 10.89
N MET A 17 6.85 3.19 11.26
CA MET A 17 5.73 2.54 11.96
C MET A 17 5.95 2.44 13.48
N GLY A 18 6.85 3.24 14.05
CA GLY A 18 7.13 3.32 15.48
C GLY A 18 7.58 2.00 16.10
N VAL A 19 7.40 1.87 17.42
CA VAL A 19 7.83 0.68 18.17
C VAL A 19 7.03 -0.58 17.81
N ILE A 20 5.76 -0.42 17.43
CA ILE A 20 4.91 -1.53 16.97
C ILE A 20 5.44 -2.06 15.63
N GLY A 21 5.85 -1.19 14.71
CA GLY A 21 6.39 -1.58 13.41
C GLY A 21 7.73 -2.31 13.47
N GLN A 22 8.47 -2.20 14.60
CA GLN A 22 9.67 -2.99 14.86
C GLN A 22 9.37 -4.44 15.31
N LYS A 23 8.11 -4.75 15.60
CA LYS A 23 7.66 -6.06 16.11
C LYS A 23 6.63 -6.72 15.20
N LEU A 24 5.88 -5.94 14.47
CA LEU A 24 4.86 -6.41 13.52
C LEU A 24 5.14 -5.81 12.14
N PRO A 25 5.44 -6.62 11.12
CA PRO A 25 5.65 -6.14 9.76
C PRO A 25 4.50 -5.25 9.29
N LYS A 26 4.81 -4.08 8.77
CA LYS A 26 3.82 -3.08 8.35
C LYS A 26 2.72 -3.67 7.45
N ILE A 27 3.11 -4.53 6.53
CA ILE A 27 2.18 -5.12 5.56
C ILE A 27 1.21 -6.12 6.21
N LEU A 28 1.50 -6.58 7.42
CA LEU A 28 0.62 -7.44 8.22
C LEU A 28 -0.30 -6.65 9.15
N TRP A 29 -0.19 -5.32 9.19
CA TRP A 29 -1.11 -4.53 10.01
C TRP A 29 -2.54 -4.71 9.53
N PRO A 30 -3.48 -4.91 10.46
CA PRO A 30 -4.86 -5.23 10.11
C PRO A 30 -5.60 -4.00 9.56
N VAL A 31 -6.28 -4.19 8.46
CA VAL A 31 -7.32 -3.30 7.98
C VAL A 31 -8.65 -3.97 8.32
N PHE A 32 -9.08 -3.80 9.56
CA PHE A 32 -10.14 -4.53 10.25
C PHE A 32 -9.85 -6.03 10.36
N GLU A 33 -10.60 -6.90 9.65
CA GLU A 33 -10.51 -8.36 9.77
C GLU A 33 -9.39 -8.98 8.91
N LYS A 34 -8.78 -8.21 8.03
CA LYS A 34 -7.77 -8.66 7.08
C LYS A 34 -6.47 -7.91 7.29
N SER A 35 -5.34 -8.57 7.06
CA SER A 35 -4.09 -7.82 6.92
C SER A 35 -4.08 -7.01 5.62
N LEU A 36 -3.27 -5.95 5.59
CA LEU A 36 -3.06 -5.16 4.39
C LEU A 36 -2.58 -6.04 3.22
N LEU A 37 -1.71 -7.02 3.52
CA LEU A 37 -1.20 -7.96 2.52
C LEU A 37 -2.30 -8.87 1.94
N GLU A 38 -3.23 -9.39 2.78
CA GLU A 38 -4.38 -10.16 2.26
C GLU A 38 -5.20 -9.32 1.29
N LEU A 39 -5.44 -8.06 1.62
CA LEU A 39 -6.19 -7.13 0.76
C LEU A 39 -5.45 -6.81 -0.54
N GLN A 40 -4.12 -6.65 -0.51
CA GLN A 40 -3.32 -6.44 -1.71
C GLN A 40 -3.39 -7.65 -2.65
N VAL A 41 -3.28 -8.87 -2.10
CA VAL A 41 -3.41 -10.11 -2.88
C VAL A 41 -4.82 -10.26 -3.46
N ALA A 42 -5.85 -10.00 -2.66
CA ALA A 42 -7.25 -10.05 -3.12
C ALA A 42 -7.50 -9.01 -4.22
N TYR A 43 -6.93 -7.82 -4.08
CA TYR A 43 -7.02 -6.76 -5.09
C TYR A 43 -6.37 -7.18 -6.41
N ALA A 44 -5.13 -7.71 -6.38
CA ALA A 44 -4.48 -8.23 -7.58
C ALA A 44 -5.32 -9.31 -8.28
N LYS A 45 -5.89 -10.24 -7.51
CA LYS A 45 -6.82 -11.27 -8.04
C LYS A 45 -8.10 -10.65 -8.64
N SER A 46 -8.64 -9.60 -8.05
CA SER A 46 -9.83 -8.89 -8.57
C SER A 46 -9.57 -8.20 -9.92
N LEU A 47 -8.33 -7.85 -10.20
CA LEU A 47 -7.88 -7.35 -11.51
C LEU A 47 -7.67 -8.47 -12.56
N GLY A 48 -7.84 -9.74 -12.16
CA GLY A 48 -7.65 -10.92 -13.01
C GLY A 48 -6.22 -11.43 -13.07
N ILE A 49 -5.32 -10.94 -12.21
CA ILE A 49 -3.92 -11.36 -12.16
C ILE A 49 -3.81 -12.59 -11.26
N GLN A 50 -3.32 -13.71 -11.79
CA GLN A 50 -3.21 -14.97 -11.06
C GLN A 50 -1.79 -15.22 -10.51
N LYS A 51 -0.76 -14.72 -11.18
CA LYS A 51 0.63 -14.88 -10.78
C LYS A 51 1.06 -13.70 -9.93
N ILE A 52 1.08 -13.89 -8.61
CA ILE A 52 1.37 -12.86 -7.63
C ILE A 52 2.67 -13.19 -6.92
N TYR A 53 3.56 -12.21 -6.86
CA TYR A 53 4.87 -12.29 -6.21
C TYR A 53 4.94 -11.30 -5.07
N ILE A 54 5.63 -11.68 -3.99
CA ILE A 54 5.86 -10.83 -2.82
C ILE A 54 7.36 -10.87 -2.53
N ASN A 55 8.03 -9.72 -2.55
CA ASN A 55 9.45 -9.68 -2.14
C ASN A 55 9.55 -9.62 -0.61
N LEU A 56 10.52 -10.34 -0.07
CA LEU A 56 10.76 -10.46 1.36
C LEU A 56 12.22 -10.13 1.69
N HIS A 57 12.42 -9.36 2.77
CA HIS A 57 13.74 -9.11 3.38
C HIS A 57 13.59 -8.91 4.89
N TYR A 58 13.30 -7.68 5.35
CA TYR A 58 13.12 -7.39 6.77
C TYR A 58 11.87 -8.08 7.32
N MET A 59 12.04 -8.83 8.39
CA MET A 59 10.98 -9.66 8.99
C MET A 59 10.31 -10.59 7.95
N GLY A 60 11.08 -11.04 6.95
CA GLY A 60 10.57 -11.87 5.86
C GLY A 60 10.02 -13.22 6.34
N ASN A 61 10.63 -13.82 7.38
CA ASN A 61 10.16 -15.07 7.97
C ASN A 61 8.78 -14.89 8.62
N GLU A 62 8.54 -13.81 9.35
CA GLU A 62 7.26 -13.51 10.00
C GLU A 62 6.15 -13.32 8.96
N ILE A 63 6.47 -12.64 7.83
CA ILE A 63 5.52 -12.46 6.73
C ILE A 63 5.24 -13.82 6.08
N PHE A 64 6.27 -14.61 5.78
CA PHE A 64 6.14 -15.91 5.16
C PHE A 64 5.30 -16.87 6.02
N GLU A 65 5.61 -16.98 7.32
CA GLU A 65 4.89 -17.83 8.27
C GLU A 65 3.42 -17.42 8.44
N TYR A 66 3.15 -16.11 8.41
CA TYR A 66 1.76 -15.62 8.39
C TYR A 66 1.02 -16.07 7.14
N CYS A 67 1.62 -15.88 5.98
CA CYS A 67 1.01 -16.21 4.70
C CYS A 67 0.79 -17.72 4.54
N HIS A 68 1.77 -18.53 4.97
CA HIS A 68 1.70 -19.98 4.82
C HIS A 68 0.52 -20.63 5.57
N LYS A 69 0.01 -19.98 6.61
CA LYS A 69 -1.17 -20.43 7.37
C LYS A 69 -2.51 -20.13 6.69
N LEU A 70 -2.51 -19.33 5.63
CA LEU A 70 -3.73 -18.82 5.02
C LEU A 70 -3.89 -19.30 3.58
N THR A 71 -5.04 -19.85 3.26
CA THR A 71 -5.38 -20.33 1.91
C THR A 71 -5.37 -19.23 0.85
N ALA A 72 -5.50 -17.96 1.27
CA ALA A 72 -5.45 -16.81 0.37
C ALA A 72 -4.11 -16.71 -0.39
N PHE A 73 -3.03 -17.26 0.16
CA PHE A 73 -1.66 -17.17 -0.37
C PHE A 73 -1.14 -18.45 -1.03
N LYS A 74 -1.97 -19.48 -1.18
CA LYS A 74 -1.53 -20.80 -1.74
C LYS A 74 -0.87 -20.69 -3.12
N ASP A 75 -1.28 -19.70 -3.93
CA ASP A 75 -0.80 -19.49 -5.30
C ASP A 75 0.15 -18.28 -5.41
N VAL A 76 0.70 -17.81 -4.28
CA VAL A 76 1.63 -16.70 -4.21
C VAL A 76 3.06 -17.22 -4.16
N THR A 77 3.96 -16.57 -4.90
CA THR A 77 5.39 -16.87 -4.89
C THR A 77 6.14 -15.80 -4.09
N PHE A 78 7.03 -16.24 -3.20
CA PHE A 78 7.86 -15.35 -2.39
C PHE A 78 9.25 -15.22 -3.01
N LEU A 79 9.74 -13.99 -3.14
CA LEU A 79 11.06 -13.65 -3.65
C LEU A 79 11.91 -13.12 -2.50
N TRP A 80 12.85 -13.91 -2.04
CA TRP A 80 13.78 -13.53 -0.98
C TRP A 80 14.88 -12.62 -1.52
N GLU A 81 15.13 -11.53 -0.80
CA GLU A 81 16.21 -10.59 -1.06
C GLU A 81 17.30 -10.79 -0.01
N GLU A 82 18.34 -11.51 -0.33
CA GLU A 82 19.44 -11.85 0.57
C GLU A 82 20.79 -11.71 -0.13
N PRO A 83 21.85 -11.27 0.57
CA PRO A 83 21.87 -10.84 1.97
C PRO A 83 21.43 -9.39 2.20
N VAL A 84 21.10 -8.65 1.12
CA VAL A 84 20.78 -7.23 1.17
C VAL A 84 19.43 -6.97 0.51
N ILE A 85 18.73 -5.94 1.00
CA ILE A 85 17.53 -5.42 0.35
C ILE A 85 17.90 -4.84 -1.02
N LEU A 86 17.12 -5.17 -2.05
CA LEU A 86 17.46 -4.82 -3.44
C LEU A 86 16.98 -3.43 -3.86
N ASP A 87 16.23 -2.72 -3.01
CA ASP A 87 15.43 -1.54 -3.36
C ASP A 87 14.37 -1.86 -4.44
N ILE A 88 13.50 -0.92 -4.78
CA ILE A 88 12.35 -1.17 -5.68
C ILE A 88 12.80 -1.60 -7.07
N GLY A 89 13.83 -0.97 -7.63
CA GLY A 89 14.37 -1.34 -8.94
C GLY A 89 14.92 -2.75 -8.95
N GLY A 90 15.78 -3.08 -7.99
CA GLY A 90 16.36 -4.42 -7.87
C GLY A 90 15.32 -5.50 -7.60
N ALA A 91 14.26 -5.21 -6.81
CA ALA A 91 13.16 -6.14 -6.60
C ALA A 91 12.42 -6.49 -7.91
N ILE A 92 12.21 -5.50 -8.79
CA ILE A 92 11.58 -5.69 -10.11
C ILE A 92 12.51 -6.52 -11.01
N HIS A 93 13.81 -6.25 -11.01
CA HIS A 93 14.78 -7.02 -11.78
C HIS A 93 14.94 -8.45 -11.25
N ASN A 94 14.89 -8.65 -9.91
CA ASN A 94 14.86 -9.97 -9.30
C ASN A 94 13.64 -10.78 -9.77
N LEU A 95 12.44 -10.18 -9.78
CA LEU A 95 11.26 -10.81 -10.37
C LEU A 95 11.49 -11.13 -11.86
N ALA A 96 11.94 -10.15 -12.64
CA ALA A 96 12.09 -10.30 -14.09
C ALA A 96 13.10 -11.39 -14.46
N SER A 97 14.13 -11.60 -13.66
CA SER A 97 15.19 -12.61 -13.88
C SER A 97 14.77 -14.04 -13.54
N GLN A 98 13.63 -14.26 -12.86
CA GLN A 98 13.16 -15.60 -12.55
C GLN A 98 13.03 -16.43 -13.83
N LYS A 99 13.45 -17.68 -13.78
CA LYS A 99 13.58 -18.57 -14.97
C LYS A 99 12.27 -18.66 -15.76
N GLU A 100 11.14 -18.72 -15.09
CA GLU A 100 9.82 -18.82 -15.70
C GLU A 100 9.32 -17.48 -16.29
N ILE A 101 9.91 -16.35 -15.91
CA ILE A 101 9.58 -15.01 -16.40
C ILE A 101 10.57 -14.57 -17.48
N ASN A 102 11.85 -14.64 -17.18
CA ASN A 102 12.95 -14.32 -18.09
C ASN A 102 12.74 -13.02 -18.87
N TYR A 103 12.45 -11.94 -18.15
CA TYR A 103 12.16 -10.61 -18.72
C TYR A 103 11.02 -10.61 -19.74
N ARG A 104 9.96 -11.37 -19.52
CA ARG A 104 8.79 -11.43 -20.40
C ARG A 104 7.52 -11.08 -19.66
N GLY A 105 6.56 -10.49 -20.40
CA GLY A 105 5.25 -10.12 -19.87
C GLY A 105 5.22 -8.75 -19.21
N LYS A 106 4.10 -8.45 -18.59
CA LYS A 106 3.82 -7.17 -17.92
C LYS A 106 3.54 -7.40 -16.45
N VAL A 107 4.16 -6.58 -15.59
CA VAL A 107 3.98 -6.65 -14.15
C VAL A 107 3.32 -5.38 -13.62
N LEU A 108 2.30 -5.56 -12.78
CA LEU A 108 1.74 -4.53 -11.91
C LEU A 108 2.58 -4.48 -10.64
N ILE A 109 3.10 -3.31 -10.32
CA ILE A 109 3.80 -3.05 -9.05
C ILE A 109 2.82 -2.41 -8.09
N LEU A 110 2.71 -2.97 -6.89
CA LEU A 110 1.94 -2.43 -5.78
C LEU A 110 2.86 -2.14 -4.59
N ASN A 111 2.86 -0.89 -4.11
CA ASN A 111 3.43 -0.60 -2.80
C ASN A 111 2.62 -1.30 -1.72
N GLY A 112 3.30 -2.03 -0.83
CA GLY A 112 2.64 -2.81 0.21
C GLY A 112 1.88 -2.01 1.26
N ASP A 113 2.04 -0.69 1.30
CA ASP A 113 1.46 0.19 2.32
C ASP A 113 0.45 1.21 1.77
N GLN A 114 0.05 1.07 0.51
CA GLN A 114 -0.84 2.01 -0.16
C GLN A 114 -1.88 1.29 -0.99
N PHE A 115 -3.09 1.82 -1.02
CA PHE A 115 -4.15 1.39 -1.91
C PHE A 115 -4.62 2.51 -2.81
N PHE A 116 -4.59 2.26 -4.11
CA PHE A 116 -5.41 2.92 -5.11
C PHE A 116 -6.40 1.90 -5.63
N TYR A 117 -7.67 2.12 -5.40
CA TYR A 117 -8.66 1.17 -5.85
C TYR A 117 -9.19 1.57 -7.23
N LEU A 118 -8.69 0.86 -8.24
CA LEU A 118 -9.19 0.88 -9.60
C LEU A 118 -9.90 -0.45 -9.89
N ARG A 119 -11.06 -0.38 -10.49
CA ARG A 119 -11.69 -1.58 -11.02
C ARG A 119 -10.98 -2.03 -12.30
N LYS A 120 -11.06 -3.33 -12.61
CA LYS A 120 -10.42 -3.89 -13.80
C LYS A 120 -10.72 -3.11 -15.08
N ASN A 121 -11.99 -2.78 -15.32
CA ASN A 121 -12.41 -2.03 -16.50
C ASN A 121 -11.88 -0.59 -16.56
N GLU A 122 -11.59 0.03 -15.42
CA GLU A 122 -10.96 1.36 -15.34
C GLU A 122 -9.47 1.24 -15.67
N LEU A 123 -8.81 0.24 -15.09
CA LEU A 123 -7.42 -0.05 -15.39
C LEU A 123 -7.23 -0.34 -16.89
N ASP A 124 -8.05 -1.21 -17.47
CA ASP A 124 -7.95 -1.59 -18.89
C ASP A 124 -8.03 -0.37 -19.84
N LYS A 125 -8.79 0.67 -19.50
CA LYS A 125 -8.92 1.90 -20.31
C LYS A 125 -7.66 2.74 -20.34
N ILE A 126 -6.89 2.75 -19.26
CA ILE A 126 -5.73 3.63 -19.09
C ILE A 126 -4.40 2.99 -19.51
N LEU A 127 -4.42 1.74 -19.98
CA LEU A 127 -3.21 1.00 -20.38
C LEU A 127 -2.66 1.34 -21.77
N THR A 128 -3.36 2.17 -22.55
CA THR A 128 -2.99 2.46 -23.95
C THR A 128 -1.54 2.95 -24.10
N PRO A 129 -0.99 3.86 -23.26
CA PRO A 129 0.39 4.32 -23.41
C PRO A 129 1.43 3.20 -23.32
N LEU A 130 1.15 2.11 -22.59
CA LEU A 130 2.07 0.98 -22.45
C LEU A 130 2.32 0.21 -23.75
N LYS A 131 1.52 0.43 -24.81
CA LYS A 131 1.79 -0.15 -26.14
C LYS A 131 3.12 0.31 -26.72
N HIS A 132 3.55 1.52 -26.40
CA HIS A 132 4.73 2.18 -26.97
C HIS A 132 5.84 2.43 -25.96
N HIS A 133 5.56 2.26 -24.65
CA HIS A 133 6.49 2.54 -23.57
C HIS A 133 6.72 1.29 -22.71
N HIS A 134 7.88 1.22 -22.04
CA HIS A 134 8.23 0.10 -21.19
C HIS A 134 7.66 0.23 -19.77
N ALA A 135 7.20 1.41 -19.36
CA ALA A 135 6.63 1.67 -18.06
C ALA A 135 5.46 2.66 -18.18
N LEU A 136 4.54 2.58 -17.22
CA LEU A 136 3.42 3.50 -17.03
C LEU A 136 3.31 3.78 -15.53
N LEU A 137 3.46 5.05 -15.14
CA LEU A 137 3.30 5.48 -13.75
C LEU A 137 1.89 6.01 -13.52
N PHE A 138 1.32 5.70 -12.37
CA PHE A 138 0.07 6.32 -11.91
C PHE A 138 0.39 7.45 -10.94
N THR A 139 -0.27 8.58 -11.12
CA THR A 139 -0.03 9.79 -10.35
C THR A 139 -1.34 10.36 -9.82
N TYR A 140 -1.27 11.21 -8.82
CA TYR A 140 -2.42 11.92 -8.26
C TYR A 140 -1.99 13.23 -7.60
N TRP A 141 -2.98 14.10 -7.36
CA TRP A 141 -2.74 15.39 -6.72
C TRP A 141 -2.77 15.27 -5.20
N VAL A 142 -1.74 15.81 -4.55
CA VAL A 142 -1.63 15.92 -3.09
C VAL A 142 -1.27 17.33 -2.67
N ASN A 143 -1.51 17.65 -1.41
CA ASN A 143 -0.90 18.81 -0.78
C ASN A 143 0.55 18.47 -0.40
N ALA A 144 1.50 19.37 -0.68
CA ALA A 144 2.94 19.18 -0.39
C ALA A 144 3.20 18.96 1.11
N SER A 145 2.35 19.51 2.00
CA SER A 145 2.43 19.29 3.45
C SER A 145 2.29 17.83 3.88
N LEU A 146 1.76 16.98 2.98
CA LEU A 146 1.67 15.54 3.25
C LEU A 146 3.00 14.78 3.13
N GLY A 147 4.08 15.45 2.74
CA GLY A 147 5.42 14.87 2.76
C GLY A 147 5.78 13.97 1.58
N TYR A 148 5.06 14.05 0.46
CA TYR A 148 5.39 13.34 -0.77
C TYR A 148 6.30 14.18 -1.66
N ASN A 149 7.18 13.52 -2.41
CA ASN A 149 7.94 14.16 -3.48
C ASN A 149 7.00 14.47 -4.65
N ALA A 150 7.23 15.60 -5.34
CA ALA A 150 6.48 15.93 -6.55
C ALA A 150 7.16 15.33 -7.78
N LEU A 151 6.35 14.90 -8.76
CA LEU A 151 6.81 14.59 -10.10
C LEU A 151 6.67 15.84 -10.98
N GLU A 152 7.72 16.18 -11.68
CA GLU A 152 7.69 17.16 -12.76
C GLU A 152 7.21 16.46 -14.05
N ILE A 153 6.05 16.86 -14.53
CA ILE A 153 5.38 16.20 -15.64
C ILE A 153 5.18 17.22 -16.78
N SER A 154 5.59 16.87 -18.00
CA SER A 154 5.39 17.71 -19.17
C SER A 154 3.91 17.76 -19.61
N GLU A 155 3.57 18.72 -20.49
CA GLU A 155 2.22 18.84 -21.06
C GLU A 155 1.78 17.55 -21.76
N ASP A 156 2.70 16.84 -22.43
CA ASP A 156 2.47 15.53 -23.06
C ASP A 156 2.42 14.37 -22.06
N ARG A 157 2.36 14.65 -20.75
CA ARG A 157 2.25 13.66 -19.70
C ARG A 157 3.44 12.71 -19.54
N TYR A 158 4.68 13.18 -19.76
CA TYR A 158 5.91 12.44 -19.47
C TYR A 158 6.61 12.98 -18.22
N VAL A 159 7.14 12.08 -17.41
CA VAL A 159 7.98 12.44 -16.26
C VAL A 159 9.27 13.11 -16.75
N LYS A 160 9.62 14.26 -16.19
CA LYS A 160 10.82 15.04 -16.49
C LYS A 160 11.75 15.16 -15.29
N GLY A 161 11.22 15.09 -14.08
CA GLY A 161 12.00 15.27 -12.86
C GLY A 161 11.24 14.87 -11.62
N ILE A 162 11.95 14.96 -10.49
CA ILE A 162 11.42 14.72 -9.15
C ILE A 162 11.91 15.84 -8.25
N THR A 163 10.97 16.63 -7.73
CA THR A 163 11.26 17.63 -6.69
C THR A 163 11.03 17.01 -5.32
N LYS A 164 12.07 17.05 -4.47
CA LYS A 164 11.98 16.49 -3.12
C LYS A 164 11.02 17.31 -2.26
N ASN A 165 10.29 16.65 -1.38
CA ASN A 165 9.30 17.31 -0.51
C ASN A 165 9.87 18.50 0.26
N LYS A 166 11.11 18.40 0.78
CA LYS A 166 11.78 19.49 1.51
C LYS A 166 12.00 20.77 0.69
N ASP A 167 11.96 20.66 -0.64
CA ASP A 167 12.18 21.75 -1.59
C ASP A 167 10.86 22.31 -2.15
N LEU A 168 9.70 21.76 -1.70
CA LEU A 168 8.37 22.21 -2.10
C LEU A 168 7.86 23.34 -1.18
N ILE A 169 7.02 24.19 -1.75
CA ILE A 169 6.31 25.22 -0.98
C ILE A 169 5.21 24.53 -0.15
N PRO A 170 5.15 24.74 1.18
CA PRO A 170 4.06 24.21 2.00
C PRO A 170 2.69 24.60 1.43
N ASP A 171 1.72 23.70 1.54
CA ASP A 171 0.34 23.87 1.06
C ASP A 171 0.16 23.99 -0.46
N GLN A 172 1.24 23.89 -1.23
CA GLN A 172 1.16 23.77 -2.68
C GLN A 172 0.53 22.43 -3.06
N LYS A 173 -0.36 22.45 -4.06
CA LYS A 173 -0.89 21.24 -4.68
C LYS A 173 0.13 20.73 -5.71
N VAL A 174 0.58 19.49 -5.53
CA VAL A 174 1.60 18.86 -6.37
C VAL A 174 1.14 17.50 -6.86
N GLU A 175 1.60 17.09 -8.04
CA GLU A 175 1.36 15.76 -8.56
C GLU A 175 2.47 14.81 -8.08
N THR A 176 2.08 13.67 -7.50
CA THR A 176 3.02 12.68 -6.96
C THR A 176 2.80 11.29 -7.53
N TYR A 177 3.82 10.43 -7.45
CA TYR A 177 3.73 9.01 -7.79
C TYR A 177 2.95 8.25 -6.72
N THR A 178 2.01 7.44 -7.17
CA THR A 178 1.13 6.66 -6.29
C THR A 178 1.79 5.44 -5.65
N GLY A 179 3.00 5.09 -6.06
CA GLY A 179 3.59 3.78 -5.74
C GLY A 179 3.04 2.63 -6.58
N ILE A 180 2.16 2.91 -7.54
CA ILE A 180 1.61 1.93 -8.48
C ILE A 180 2.12 2.22 -9.88
N SER A 181 2.62 1.19 -10.54
CA SER A 181 3.10 1.27 -11.92
C SER A 181 2.89 -0.05 -12.65
N ILE A 182 2.92 0.00 -13.97
CA ILE A 182 2.92 -1.19 -14.81
C ILE A 182 4.16 -1.14 -15.68
N ILE A 183 4.92 -2.24 -15.64
CA ILE A 183 6.20 -2.37 -16.34
C ILE A 183 6.08 -3.47 -17.39
N ASP A 184 6.46 -3.16 -18.63
CA ASP A 184 6.65 -4.15 -19.68
C ASP A 184 8.06 -4.73 -19.61
N LEU A 185 8.19 -5.89 -19.01
CA LEU A 185 9.46 -6.56 -18.77
C LEU A 185 10.21 -6.89 -20.09
N ASN A 186 9.50 -7.04 -21.21
CA ASN A 186 10.14 -7.31 -22.50
C ASN A 186 11.02 -6.15 -22.98
N ARG A 187 10.81 -4.93 -22.45
CA ARG A 187 11.49 -3.70 -22.84
C ARG A 187 12.41 -3.16 -21.74
N LEU A 188 12.56 -3.91 -20.67
CA LEU A 188 13.38 -3.52 -19.53
C LEU A 188 14.84 -3.92 -19.79
N ASP A 189 15.77 -2.99 -19.63
CA ASP A 189 17.19 -3.29 -19.68
C ASP A 189 17.56 -4.13 -18.44
N ARG A 190 18.41 -5.15 -18.60
CA ARG A 190 18.79 -6.03 -17.50
C ARG A 190 19.74 -5.33 -16.55
N VAL A 191 19.42 -5.38 -15.26
CA VAL A 191 20.23 -4.86 -14.16
C VAL A 191 20.26 -5.92 -13.07
N GLU A 192 21.41 -6.09 -12.41
CA GLU A 192 21.60 -7.02 -11.31
C GLU A 192 21.88 -6.27 -10.00
N GLY A 193 21.45 -6.87 -8.88
CA GLY A 193 21.69 -6.35 -7.56
C GLY A 193 20.82 -5.18 -7.15
N VAL A 194 21.31 -4.38 -6.23
CA VAL A 194 20.59 -3.22 -5.66
C VAL A 194 20.46 -2.12 -6.70
N SER A 195 19.22 -1.67 -6.95
CA SER A 195 18.99 -0.55 -7.85
C SER A 195 17.74 0.23 -7.52
N ASN A 196 17.81 1.57 -7.70
CA ASN A 196 16.66 2.45 -7.50
C ASN A 196 15.68 2.35 -8.67
N PHE A 197 14.40 2.55 -8.37
CA PHE A 197 13.32 2.49 -9.36
C PHE A 197 13.48 3.48 -10.52
N PHE A 198 13.83 4.74 -10.22
CA PHE A 198 13.99 5.78 -11.24
C PHE A 198 15.33 5.72 -11.98
N ASP A 199 16.27 4.93 -11.50
CA ASP A 199 17.57 4.74 -12.17
C ASP A 199 17.54 3.56 -13.15
N SER A 200 16.93 2.45 -12.76
CA SER A 200 17.00 1.19 -13.51
C SER A 200 15.71 0.80 -14.23
N VAL A 201 14.55 1.14 -13.66
CA VAL A 201 13.25 0.74 -14.21
C VAL A 201 12.59 1.90 -14.98
N CYS A 202 12.58 3.10 -14.39
CA CYS A 202 11.94 4.28 -14.97
C CYS A 202 12.92 5.45 -15.15
N PRO A 203 14.03 5.29 -15.89
CA PRO A 203 15.05 6.33 -16.08
C PRO A 203 14.53 7.44 -16.98
N PHE A 204 13.74 8.36 -16.44
CA PHE A 204 13.08 9.44 -17.18
C PHE A 204 14.04 10.43 -17.85
N ASN A 205 15.31 10.46 -17.46
CA ASN A 205 16.39 11.18 -18.13
C ASN A 205 16.89 10.50 -19.43
N LYS A 206 16.54 9.23 -19.65
CA LYS A 206 16.95 8.43 -20.82
C LYS A 206 15.78 7.93 -21.66
N LYS A 207 14.62 7.75 -21.05
CA LYS A 207 13.43 7.18 -21.69
C LYS A 207 12.19 8.01 -21.35
N ASN A 208 11.28 8.12 -22.29
CA ASN A 208 9.98 8.74 -22.04
C ASN A 208 9.12 7.82 -21.16
N ILE A 209 8.80 8.27 -19.95
CA ILE A 209 7.98 7.56 -18.99
C ILE A 209 6.63 8.25 -18.90
N PRO A 210 5.56 7.69 -19.45
CA PRO A 210 4.22 8.27 -19.35
C PRO A 210 3.70 8.20 -17.93
N ALA A 211 3.02 9.28 -17.53
CA ALA A 211 2.34 9.43 -16.24
C ALA A 211 0.84 9.60 -16.47
N VAL A 212 0.04 8.73 -15.90
CA VAL A 212 -1.43 8.81 -15.96
C VAL A 212 -1.94 9.38 -14.65
N LEU A 213 -2.55 10.55 -14.73
CA LEU A 213 -3.20 11.18 -13.59
C LEU A 213 -4.49 10.40 -13.27
N LEU A 214 -4.59 9.94 -12.05
CA LEU A 214 -5.78 9.32 -11.51
C LEU A 214 -6.68 10.39 -10.89
N GLU A 215 -7.70 10.79 -11.63
CA GLU A 215 -8.73 11.71 -11.14
C GLU A 215 -9.86 10.91 -10.45
N ASN A 216 -10.38 11.45 -9.36
CA ASN A 216 -11.52 10.87 -8.62
C ASN A 216 -11.31 9.42 -8.15
N VAL A 217 -10.07 9.03 -7.90
CA VAL A 217 -9.71 7.71 -7.40
C VAL A 217 -9.51 7.77 -5.88
N GLU A 218 -10.00 6.77 -5.20
CA GLU A 218 -9.80 6.64 -3.76
C GLU A 218 -8.37 6.19 -3.46
N TYR A 219 -7.66 7.00 -2.68
CA TYR A 219 -6.34 6.71 -2.17
C TYR A 219 -6.36 6.49 -0.66
N TRP A 220 -5.72 5.42 -0.24
CA TRP A 220 -5.66 4.97 1.14
C TRP A 220 -4.22 4.68 1.51
N ASP A 221 -3.66 5.47 2.44
CA ASP A 221 -2.25 5.39 2.85
C ASP A 221 -2.13 4.82 4.27
N PHE A 222 -1.34 3.76 4.40
CA PHE A 222 -1.03 3.07 5.65
C PHE A 222 0.46 3.16 5.98
N GLY A 223 1.20 4.04 5.32
CA GLY A 223 2.67 4.07 5.32
C GLY A 223 3.34 4.64 6.57
N THR A 224 2.58 5.24 7.49
CA THR A 224 3.07 5.70 8.80
C THR A 224 2.02 5.43 9.87
N VAL A 225 2.41 5.41 11.16
CA VAL A 225 1.47 5.26 12.29
C VAL A 225 0.31 6.25 12.18
N LYS A 226 0.60 7.52 11.94
CA LYS A 226 -0.40 8.59 11.81
C LYS A 226 -1.35 8.33 10.64
N ARG A 227 -0.82 8.05 9.45
CA ARG A 227 -1.63 7.78 8.24
C ARG A 227 -2.48 6.53 8.39
N TYR A 228 -1.92 5.45 8.97
CA TYR A 228 -2.69 4.26 9.28
C TYR A 228 -3.88 4.59 10.19
N TRP A 229 -3.63 5.32 11.27
CA TRP A 229 -4.65 5.73 12.23
C TRP A 229 -5.73 6.60 11.56
N GLU A 230 -5.33 7.66 10.84
CA GLU A 230 -6.25 8.55 10.12
C GLU A 230 -7.07 7.79 9.07
N THR A 231 -6.43 6.88 8.31
CA THR A 231 -7.08 6.07 7.28
C THR A 231 -8.13 5.13 7.87
N MET A 232 -7.82 4.45 8.96
CA MET A 232 -8.77 3.55 9.63
C MET A 232 -10.02 4.30 10.10
N PHE A 233 -9.86 5.48 10.73
CA PHE A 233 -10.99 6.31 11.13
C PHE A 233 -11.73 6.92 9.94
N HIS A 234 -11.03 7.29 8.87
CA HIS A 234 -11.67 7.76 7.65
C HIS A 234 -12.53 6.69 6.99
N ILE A 235 -12.09 5.43 6.94
CA ILE A 235 -12.88 4.29 6.47
C ILE A 235 -14.18 4.18 7.27
N ILE A 236 -14.12 4.25 8.59
CA ILE A 236 -15.32 4.21 9.44
C ILE A 236 -16.25 5.39 9.15
N LYS A 237 -15.72 6.60 9.05
CA LYS A 237 -16.48 7.80 8.75
C LYS A 237 -17.23 7.69 7.43
N THR A 238 -16.60 7.18 6.42
CA THR A 238 -17.18 7.04 5.08
C THR A 238 -18.04 5.80 4.93
N TYR A 239 -18.04 4.89 5.91
CA TYR A 239 -18.73 3.60 5.84
C TYR A 239 -20.24 3.71 5.56
N LYS A 240 -20.90 4.74 6.05
CA LYS A 240 -22.32 5.00 5.76
C LYS A 240 -22.58 5.16 4.25
N ASN A 241 -21.58 5.67 3.53
CA ASN A 241 -21.63 5.90 2.07
C ASN A 241 -20.97 4.75 1.27
N ARG A 242 -20.75 3.58 1.89
CA ARG A 242 -20.04 2.44 1.28
C ARG A 242 -20.56 2.01 -0.09
N ALA A 243 -21.84 2.24 -0.37
CA ALA A 243 -22.41 1.90 -1.66
C ALA A 243 -21.83 2.73 -2.82
N THR A 244 -21.36 3.94 -2.54
CA THR A 244 -20.77 4.88 -3.51
C THR A 244 -19.25 4.82 -3.55
N HIS A 245 -18.60 4.19 -2.55
CA HIS A 245 -17.16 4.07 -2.45
C HIS A 245 -16.69 2.69 -2.92
N PRO A 246 -16.06 2.56 -4.09
CA PRO A 246 -15.62 1.27 -4.63
C PRO A 246 -14.70 0.49 -3.70
N PHE A 247 -13.74 1.15 -3.03
CA PHE A 247 -12.85 0.50 -2.07
C PHE A 247 -13.59 -0.06 -0.85
N LEU A 248 -14.55 0.68 -0.29
CA LEU A 248 -15.35 0.18 0.83
C LEU A 248 -16.21 -1.03 0.44
N ARG A 249 -16.74 -1.04 -0.78
CA ARG A 249 -17.42 -2.24 -1.31
C ARG A 249 -16.48 -3.43 -1.41
N PHE A 250 -15.26 -3.20 -1.89
CA PHE A 250 -14.23 -4.22 -1.93
C PHE A 250 -13.92 -4.77 -0.53
N LEU A 251 -13.73 -3.92 0.48
CA LEU A 251 -13.51 -4.36 1.86
C LEU A 251 -14.65 -5.22 2.41
N VAL A 252 -15.89 -4.89 2.07
CA VAL A 252 -17.07 -5.69 2.45
C VAL A 252 -17.09 -7.03 1.72
N GLN A 253 -16.83 -7.05 0.41
CA GLN A 253 -16.76 -8.28 -0.40
C GLN A 253 -15.67 -9.23 0.10
N GLU A 254 -14.52 -8.70 0.45
CA GLU A 254 -13.39 -9.46 1.03
C GLU A 254 -13.60 -9.85 2.49
N LYS A 255 -14.76 -9.51 3.09
CA LYS A 255 -15.07 -9.74 4.50
C LYS A 255 -14.07 -9.11 5.47
N ALA A 256 -13.37 -8.05 5.02
CA ALA A 256 -12.48 -7.27 5.85
C ALA A 256 -13.28 -6.41 6.84
N LEU A 257 -14.42 -5.92 6.43
CA LEU A 257 -15.24 -5.01 7.21
C LEU A 257 -16.55 -5.69 7.65
N LYS A 258 -16.62 -6.11 8.92
CA LYS A 258 -17.81 -6.67 9.53
C LYS A 258 -18.50 -5.61 10.39
N THR A 259 -19.72 -5.25 10.02
CA THR A 259 -20.50 -4.16 10.65
C THR A 259 -20.75 -4.35 12.13
N TRP A 260 -20.89 -5.58 12.61
CA TRP A 260 -21.23 -5.88 14.01
C TRP A 260 -20.07 -5.62 14.98
N LYS A 261 -18.81 -5.51 14.50
CA LYS A 261 -17.63 -5.18 15.33
C LYS A 261 -17.40 -3.68 15.47
N ILE A 262 -18.10 -2.87 14.69
CA ILE A 262 -17.91 -1.43 14.64
C ILE A 262 -19.19 -0.78 15.18
N ASP A 263 -19.15 -0.33 16.42
CA ASP A 263 -20.22 0.49 16.98
C ASP A 263 -20.10 1.90 16.41
N LEU A 264 -20.76 2.12 15.28
CA LEU A 264 -20.77 3.42 14.60
C LEU A 264 -21.39 4.54 15.45
N ASN A 265 -22.17 4.19 16.49
CA ASN A 265 -22.78 5.18 17.39
C ASN A 265 -21.77 5.67 18.44
N LYS A 266 -20.81 4.83 18.82
CA LYS A 266 -19.69 5.21 19.68
C LYS A 266 -18.58 5.95 18.96
N LEU A 267 -18.54 5.87 17.63
CA LEU A 267 -17.64 6.63 16.74
C LEU A 267 -18.28 7.98 16.40
N SER A 268 -18.76 8.73 17.39
CA SER A 268 -19.31 10.06 17.15
C SER A 268 -18.17 11.04 16.82
N TYR A 269 -18.28 11.72 15.70
CA TYR A 269 -17.29 12.58 15.08
C TYR A 269 -17.17 13.98 15.66
N HIS A 270 -17.63 14.21 16.85
CA HIS A 270 -17.43 15.50 17.51
C HIS A 270 -16.11 15.49 18.28
N SER A 271 -15.39 16.56 18.17
CA SER A 271 -14.02 16.83 18.58
C SER A 271 -13.55 16.41 19.99
N ASN A 272 -14.42 15.79 20.78
CA ASN A 272 -14.18 15.39 22.17
C ASN A 272 -14.65 13.98 22.51
N THR A 273 -14.86 13.11 21.56
CA THR A 273 -15.44 11.80 21.83
C THR A 273 -14.52 10.62 21.54
N HIS A 274 -14.54 9.71 22.43
CA HIS A 274 -13.65 8.60 22.66
C HIS A 274 -14.04 7.38 21.80
N GLY A 275 -13.80 7.44 20.47
CA GLY A 275 -14.01 6.28 19.59
C GLY A 275 -12.87 5.28 19.71
N VAL A 276 -13.19 4.01 19.92
CA VAL A 276 -12.21 2.93 19.92
C VAL A 276 -12.54 1.94 18.80
N ILE A 277 -11.58 1.70 17.91
CA ILE A 277 -11.63 0.59 16.95
C ILE A 277 -10.93 -0.59 17.62
N ASN A 278 -11.70 -1.53 18.18
CA ASN A 278 -11.16 -2.72 18.81
C ASN A 278 -11.19 -3.89 17.82
N LEU A 279 -10.02 -4.32 17.36
CA LEU A 279 -9.84 -5.45 16.45
C LEU A 279 -9.69 -6.79 17.17
N ASN A 280 -9.64 -6.78 18.53
CA ASN A 280 -9.66 -7.99 19.34
C ASN A 280 -11.09 -8.56 19.39
N GLN A 281 -11.24 -9.86 19.11
CA GLN A 281 -12.56 -10.47 18.96
C GLN A 281 -13.32 -10.51 20.28
N ASP A 282 -12.63 -10.76 21.39
CA ASP A 282 -13.23 -11.10 22.69
C ASP A 282 -12.79 -10.18 23.86
N ALA A 283 -12.00 -9.14 23.57
CA ALA A 283 -11.48 -8.27 24.60
C ALA A 283 -12.28 -6.97 24.73
N TYR A 284 -12.75 -6.67 25.93
CA TYR A 284 -13.30 -5.37 26.28
C TYR A 284 -12.17 -4.39 26.62
N SER A 285 -12.30 -3.13 26.24
CA SER A 285 -11.33 -2.10 26.55
C SER A 285 -12.00 -0.83 27.08
N ASP A 286 -11.53 -0.37 28.22
CA ASP A 286 -11.86 0.92 28.82
C ASP A 286 -10.83 2.01 28.47
N CYS A 287 -10.04 1.84 27.39
CA CYS A 287 -9.04 2.83 27.02
C CYS A 287 -9.68 4.14 26.57
N LEU A 288 -9.00 5.25 26.84
CA LEU A 288 -9.41 6.56 26.35
C LEU A 288 -9.05 6.67 24.87
N GLY A 289 -10.08 6.82 24.04
CA GLY A 289 -9.91 7.05 22.60
C GLY A 289 -9.74 8.53 22.22
N PRO A 290 -9.58 8.81 20.93
CA PRO A 290 -9.71 7.85 19.82
C PRO A 290 -8.49 6.91 19.73
N ALA A 291 -8.73 5.60 19.66
CA ALA A 291 -7.70 4.58 19.68
C ALA A 291 -7.99 3.41 18.73
N ILE A 292 -6.94 2.71 18.30
CA ILE A 292 -7.03 1.44 17.57
C ILE A 292 -6.30 0.37 18.35
N LEU A 293 -6.99 -0.69 18.71
CA LEU A 293 -6.42 -1.86 19.39
C LEU A 293 -6.22 -2.96 18.36
N LEU A 294 -4.98 -3.18 17.96
CA LEU A 294 -4.59 -4.18 16.95
C LEU A 294 -4.65 -5.60 17.53
N SER A 295 -4.11 -5.78 18.74
CA SER A 295 -4.14 -7.03 19.50
C SER A 295 -3.88 -6.73 20.96
N GLY A 296 -4.58 -7.45 21.86
CA GLY A 296 -4.54 -7.20 23.30
C GLY A 296 -5.28 -5.92 23.71
N VAL A 297 -5.30 -5.65 25.02
CA VAL A 297 -5.86 -4.44 25.61
C VAL A 297 -4.87 -3.85 26.62
N PRO A 298 -4.82 -2.50 26.78
CA PRO A 298 -3.98 -1.87 27.79
C PRO A 298 -4.34 -2.37 29.19
N GLU A 299 -3.33 -2.67 30.01
CA GLU A 299 -3.54 -3.13 31.40
C GLU A 299 -4.09 -2.02 32.27
N LYS A 300 -3.73 -0.78 32.00
CA LYS A 300 -4.19 0.39 32.76
C LYS A 300 -5.51 0.91 32.20
N LYS A 301 -6.52 0.96 33.03
CA LYS A 301 -7.77 1.66 32.72
C LYS A 301 -7.47 3.13 32.45
N ASN A 302 -8.14 3.70 31.45
CA ASN A 302 -8.00 5.09 31.06
C ASN A 302 -6.59 5.49 30.57
N GLU A 303 -5.78 4.54 30.09
CA GLU A 303 -4.53 4.88 29.44
C GLU A 303 -4.80 5.61 28.10
N ALA A 304 -4.15 6.74 27.90
CA ALA A 304 -4.23 7.49 26.65
C ALA A 304 -3.32 6.83 25.61
N VAL A 305 -3.91 6.05 24.71
CA VAL A 305 -3.20 5.42 23.59
C VAL A 305 -3.90 5.76 22.29
N SER A 306 -3.14 5.92 21.22
CA SER A 306 -3.72 6.04 19.87
C SER A 306 -3.68 4.70 19.13
N LEU A 307 -2.64 3.91 19.37
CA LEU A 307 -2.46 2.59 18.79
C LEU A 307 -1.87 1.65 19.84
N TYR A 308 -2.39 0.44 19.91
CA TYR A 308 -1.93 -0.58 20.87
C TYR A 308 -1.81 -1.95 20.24
N TRP A 309 -0.74 -2.65 20.57
CA TRP A 309 -0.49 -4.04 20.15
C TRP A 309 0.34 -4.77 21.20
N ASN A 310 -0.25 -5.77 21.88
CA ASN A 310 0.42 -6.71 22.80
C ASN A 310 1.43 -6.06 23.77
N GLY A 311 1.05 -5.02 24.48
CA GLY A 311 1.93 -4.31 25.43
C GLY A 311 2.70 -3.13 24.84
N PHE A 312 2.71 -2.95 23.52
CA PHE A 312 3.32 -1.79 22.86
C PHE A 312 2.26 -0.75 22.52
N SER A 313 2.56 0.52 22.77
CA SER A 313 1.65 1.62 22.48
C SER A 313 2.32 2.75 21.71
N GLU A 314 1.55 3.45 20.91
CA GLU A 314 1.94 4.66 20.18
C GLU A 314 0.92 5.76 20.42
N ILE A 315 1.38 7.00 20.51
CA ILE A 315 0.54 8.19 20.55
C ILE A 315 0.68 8.93 19.22
N VAL A 316 -0.42 9.08 18.51
CA VAL A 316 -0.50 9.89 17.28
C VAL A 316 -0.62 11.35 17.69
N ARG A 317 0.39 12.16 17.32
CA ARG A 317 0.46 13.61 17.56
C ARG A 317 0.12 14.40 16.31
#